data_2087f54bd848476ca5d45066bd750104
#
_entry.id   2087f54bd848476ca5d45066bd750104
#
_cell.length_a   1.000
_cell.length_b   1.000
_cell.length_c   1.000
_cell.angle_alpha   90.00
_cell.angle_beta   90.00
_cell.angle_gamma   90.00
#
_symmetry.space_group_name_H-M   'P 1'
#
loop_
_entity.id
_entity.type
_entity.pdbx_description
1 polymer ?
#
loop_
_entity_poly.entity_id
_entity_poly.type
_entity_poly.pdbx_seq_one_letter_code
_entity_poly.pdbx_strand_id
1 'polypeptide(L)'
;MSAPQSATPSSLAQSLHFWARNASNESALLRTSLRLGLFDALPVEGEGTPVKVDALAAKVGASVRGVRSLVELLVCLKLVHMDEALGLSLTRPVASFLKDAAFRQKLQETARWWGAIGHLEEAVKSGEPVTSEGQRWDVLEYYRELFLETVPGPTPEAKDFFDRFARSAARTWLLVTAGRLGLLEQLATGPKDEAALRAATGASERGLRTVLEVLAHLGLTQTEGATSSFTEEARQVLDGKALPYLLRSFSVSAQYWEALDRLEETVRHERFILDLKDPEVSQRFYADNSNQITAVFASHFQLSRRAAATIAQVRPLAGASVLDIGTGSGVWGVAFARTEPTAHVTYFDQEVVLAQARRNVEQLKALGQARFWPGNLFTQDFGEAAYDFIILPQVLNVLRPESLPDMFRRVARALKPDGILVIAEYVLNERRDGPLDHLYFGFRRFLTNEGDLLSHSEYAALLSDVGLTATVCLPLPTQELLLAARSGVTLPTQLAPPPRAAA
;
A
#
# COMPACT_ATOMS: atom_id res chain seq x y z
N MET A 1 -18.04 -30.48 -14.52
CA MET A 1 -18.54 -29.10 -14.33
C MET A 1 -17.31 -28.21 -14.27
N SER A 2 -17.11 -27.42 -15.30
CA SER A 2 -15.97 -26.49 -15.42
C SER A 2 -16.07 -25.43 -14.32
N ALA A 3 -14.95 -25.16 -13.64
CA ALA A 3 -14.87 -24.07 -12.68
C ALA A 3 -15.24 -22.74 -13.40
N PRO A 4 -15.96 -21.81 -12.75
CA PRO A 4 -16.24 -20.53 -13.36
C PRO A 4 -14.89 -19.84 -13.61
N GLN A 5 -14.62 -19.52 -14.87
CA GLN A 5 -13.52 -18.63 -15.24
C GLN A 5 -13.77 -17.32 -14.51
N SER A 6 -12.78 -16.85 -13.71
CA SER A 6 -12.85 -15.53 -13.10
C SER A 6 -12.94 -14.50 -14.26
N ALA A 7 -14.07 -13.84 -14.36
CA ALA A 7 -14.24 -12.75 -15.31
C ALA A 7 -13.13 -11.71 -15.08
N THR A 8 -12.51 -11.24 -16.15
CA THR A 8 -11.54 -10.12 -16.06
C THR A 8 -12.26 -8.94 -15.41
N PRO A 9 -11.70 -8.31 -14.35
CA PRO A 9 -12.33 -7.17 -13.71
C PRO A 9 -12.64 -6.09 -14.73
N SER A 10 -13.79 -5.39 -14.59
CA SER A 10 -14.13 -4.27 -15.45
C SER A 10 -13.08 -3.16 -15.34
N SER A 11 -12.99 -2.30 -16.33
CA SER A 11 -12.07 -1.15 -16.32
C SER A 11 -12.36 -0.23 -15.14
N LEU A 12 -13.62 -0.07 -14.75
CA LEU A 12 -14.04 0.71 -13.60
C LEU A 12 -13.59 0.06 -12.27
N ALA A 13 -13.68 -1.26 -12.14
CA ALA A 13 -13.22 -1.97 -10.95
C ALA A 13 -11.70 -1.77 -10.72
N GLN A 14 -10.91 -1.87 -11.78
CA GLN A 14 -9.46 -1.60 -11.73
C GLN A 14 -9.17 -0.15 -11.35
N SER A 15 -9.90 0.79 -11.94
CA SER A 15 -9.77 2.22 -11.66
C SER A 15 -10.10 2.55 -10.20
N LEU A 16 -11.21 2.04 -9.68
CA LEU A 16 -11.62 2.23 -8.29
C LEU A 16 -10.60 1.65 -7.31
N HIS A 17 -10.08 0.45 -7.60
CA HIS A 17 -9.03 -0.15 -6.78
C HIS A 17 -7.75 0.71 -6.76
N PHE A 18 -7.32 1.20 -7.91
CA PHE A 18 -6.17 2.09 -8.02
C PHE A 18 -6.42 3.43 -7.30
N TRP A 19 -7.57 4.08 -7.51
CA TRP A 19 -7.90 5.35 -6.86
C TRP A 19 -8.00 5.23 -5.34
N ALA A 20 -8.49 4.08 -4.85
CA ALA A 20 -8.58 3.85 -3.42
C ALA A 20 -7.24 3.59 -2.74
N ARG A 21 -6.21 3.17 -3.47
CA ARG A 21 -4.97 2.69 -2.85
C ARG A 21 -3.71 3.47 -3.22
N ASN A 22 -3.57 3.86 -4.49
CA ASN A 22 -2.28 4.29 -5.01
C ASN A 22 -2.31 5.66 -5.70
N ALA A 23 -3.48 6.14 -6.14
CA ALA A 23 -3.58 7.32 -6.96
C ALA A 23 -3.05 8.60 -6.27
N SER A 24 -3.34 8.80 -4.99
CA SER A 24 -2.79 9.93 -4.22
C SER A 24 -1.26 9.87 -4.09
N ASN A 25 -0.68 8.67 -4.03
CA ASN A 25 0.77 8.49 -3.99
C ASN A 25 1.42 9.01 -5.28
N GLU A 26 0.83 8.71 -6.45
CA GLU A 26 1.35 9.18 -7.75
C GLU A 26 1.27 10.71 -7.89
N SER A 27 0.17 11.33 -7.44
CA SER A 27 0.07 12.79 -7.44
C SER A 27 1.08 13.45 -6.49
N ALA A 28 1.26 12.88 -5.29
CA ALA A 28 2.25 13.38 -4.34
C ALA A 28 3.68 13.21 -4.87
N LEU A 29 3.98 12.07 -5.53
CA LEU A 29 5.25 11.80 -6.19
C LEU A 29 5.55 12.87 -7.26
N LEU A 30 4.60 13.15 -8.17
CA LEU A 30 4.76 14.19 -9.19
C LEU A 30 4.97 15.57 -8.55
N ARG A 31 4.09 15.97 -7.63
CA ARG A 31 4.14 17.27 -6.93
C ARG A 31 5.48 17.47 -6.24
N THR A 32 5.94 16.48 -5.50
CA THR A 32 7.20 16.54 -4.76
C THR A 32 8.40 16.59 -5.70
N SER A 33 8.39 15.80 -6.77
CA SER A 33 9.47 15.83 -7.78
C SER A 33 9.59 17.18 -8.48
N LEU A 34 8.45 17.83 -8.78
CA LEU A 34 8.43 19.18 -9.35
C LEU A 34 8.97 20.22 -8.36
N ARG A 35 8.54 20.19 -7.09
CA ARG A 35 8.97 21.14 -6.04
C ARG A 35 10.44 21.01 -5.67
N LEU A 36 10.95 19.77 -5.66
CA LEU A 36 12.37 19.50 -5.44
C LEU A 36 13.26 19.93 -6.62
N GLY A 37 12.68 20.21 -7.79
CA GLY A 37 13.45 20.38 -9.03
C GLY A 37 14.14 19.11 -9.50
N LEU A 38 13.61 17.92 -9.12
CA LEU A 38 14.22 16.63 -9.41
C LEU A 38 14.31 16.39 -10.91
N PHE A 39 13.28 16.72 -11.67
CA PHE A 39 13.29 16.59 -13.12
C PHE A 39 14.28 17.52 -13.82
N ASP A 40 14.53 18.72 -13.26
CA ASP A 40 15.50 19.67 -13.80
C ASP A 40 16.94 19.27 -13.45
N ALA A 41 17.13 18.48 -12.41
CA ALA A 41 18.44 17.96 -11.98
C ALA A 41 18.92 16.75 -12.80
N LEU A 42 18.01 16.12 -13.57
CA LEU A 42 18.30 14.95 -14.41
C LEU A 42 18.64 15.36 -15.86
N PRO A 43 19.65 14.76 -16.51
CA PRO A 43 19.82 14.87 -17.96
C PRO A 43 18.67 14.16 -18.67
N VAL A 44 18.41 14.55 -19.92
CA VAL A 44 17.47 13.79 -20.76
C VAL A 44 18.13 12.48 -21.22
N GLU A 45 17.36 11.42 -21.32
CA GLU A 45 17.79 10.11 -21.79
C GLU A 45 18.51 10.20 -23.14
N GLY A 46 19.78 9.74 -23.19
CA GLY A 46 20.66 9.84 -24.35
C GLY A 46 21.33 11.20 -24.51
N GLU A 47 21.13 12.15 -23.59
CA GLU A 47 21.75 13.47 -23.59
C GLU A 47 22.48 13.68 -22.24
N GLY A 48 23.81 13.83 -22.27
CA GLY A 48 24.61 14.05 -21.05
C GLY A 48 24.89 12.78 -20.25
N THR A 49 25.53 12.95 -19.09
CA THR A 49 25.93 11.84 -18.20
C THR A 49 24.83 11.52 -17.21
N PRO A 50 24.33 10.27 -17.14
CA PRO A 50 23.35 9.84 -16.13
C PRO A 50 23.84 10.10 -14.69
N VAL A 51 22.92 10.41 -13.78
CA VAL A 51 23.20 10.85 -12.41
C VAL A 51 22.88 9.72 -11.42
N LYS A 52 23.76 9.44 -10.46
CA LYS A 52 23.49 8.49 -9.39
C LYS A 52 22.54 9.07 -8.35
N VAL A 53 21.83 8.21 -7.60
CA VAL A 53 20.84 8.64 -6.57
C VAL A 53 21.45 9.56 -5.53
N ASP A 54 22.65 9.27 -5.04
CA ASP A 54 23.37 10.09 -4.06
C ASP A 54 23.72 11.48 -4.60
N ALA A 55 24.25 11.53 -5.83
CA ALA A 55 24.54 12.78 -6.51
C ALA A 55 23.26 13.59 -6.82
N LEU A 56 22.16 12.92 -7.19
CA LEU A 56 20.86 13.56 -7.39
C LEU A 56 20.32 14.13 -6.07
N ALA A 57 20.41 13.37 -4.98
CA ALA A 57 20.02 13.82 -3.65
C ALA A 57 20.78 15.09 -3.21
N ALA A 58 22.09 15.11 -3.43
CA ALA A 58 22.91 16.29 -3.17
C ALA A 58 22.50 17.50 -4.03
N LYS A 59 22.22 17.29 -5.33
CA LYS A 59 21.77 18.36 -6.24
C LYS A 59 20.46 19.01 -5.82
N VAL A 60 19.49 18.21 -5.34
CA VAL A 60 18.17 18.72 -4.96
C VAL A 60 18.07 19.11 -3.47
N GLY A 61 19.16 18.95 -2.71
CA GLY A 61 19.22 19.28 -1.29
C GLY A 61 18.28 18.42 -0.44
N ALA A 62 18.33 17.09 -0.63
CA ALA A 62 17.45 16.14 0.03
C ALA A 62 18.21 14.90 0.55
N SER A 63 17.57 14.09 1.39
CA SER A 63 18.17 12.85 1.90
C SER A 63 18.27 11.80 0.80
N VAL A 64 19.33 10.98 0.85
CA VAL A 64 19.51 9.86 -0.11
C VAL A 64 18.35 8.88 -0.01
N ARG A 65 17.88 8.55 1.20
CA ARG A 65 16.74 7.67 1.44
C ARG A 65 15.46 8.24 0.83
N GLY A 66 15.20 9.54 1.04
CA GLY A 66 14.03 10.22 0.51
C GLY A 66 14.02 10.25 -1.03
N VAL A 67 15.14 10.62 -1.64
CA VAL A 67 15.25 10.64 -3.11
C VAL A 67 15.14 9.22 -3.69
N ARG A 68 15.74 8.20 -3.05
CA ARG A 68 15.61 6.81 -3.47
C ARG A 68 14.15 6.38 -3.50
N SER A 69 13.38 6.65 -2.44
CA SER A 69 11.96 6.29 -2.37
C SER A 69 11.12 6.89 -3.49
N LEU A 70 11.47 8.11 -3.96
CA LEU A 70 10.82 8.70 -5.14
C LEU A 70 11.29 8.05 -6.44
N VAL A 71 12.61 7.89 -6.60
CA VAL A 71 13.23 7.42 -7.86
C VAL A 71 12.80 5.99 -8.20
N GLU A 72 12.74 5.08 -7.24
CA GLU A 72 12.29 3.70 -7.45
C GLU A 72 10.90 3.66 -8.10
N LEU A 73 9.96 4.48 -7.60
CA LEU A 73 8.63 4.62 -8.22
C LEU A 73 8.69 5.31 -9.57
N LEU A 74 9.44 6.41 -9.71
CA LEU A 74 9.55 7.15 -10.98
C LEU A 74 10.13 6.27 -12.10
N VAL A 75 11.08 5.39 -11.78
CA VAL A 75 11.66 4.43 -12.74
C VAL A 75 10.65 3.36 -13.13
N CYS A 76 9.98 2.75 -12.16
CA CYS A 76 8.95 1.75 -12.42
C CYS A 76 7.79 2.32 -13.25
N LEU A 77 7.41 3.58 -12.99
CA LEU A 77 6.38 4.31 -13.72
C LEU A 77 6.88 4.87 -15.07
N LYS A 78 8.14 4.62 -15.43
CA LYS A 78 8.77 5.06 -16.69
C LYS A 78 8.82 6.59 -16.87
N LEU A 79 8.88 7.32 -15.78
CA LEU A 79 9.10 8.77 -15.79
C LEU A 79 10.60 9.10 -15.77
N VAL A 80 11.39 8.27 -15.13
CA VAL A 80 12.85 8.29 -15.10
C VAL A 80 13.38 7.00 -15.70
N HIS A 81 14.41 7.08 -16.51
CA HIS A 81 15.16 5.95 -17.03
C HIS A 81 16.33 5.64 -16.11
N MET A 82 16.60 4.35 -15.87
CA MET A 82 17.74 3.87 -15.11
C MET A 82 18.56 2.90 -15.99
N ASP A 83 19.81 3.25 -16.28
CA ASP A 83 20.72 2.44 -17.08
C ASP A 83 21.24 1.21 -16.32
N GLU A 84 22.07 0.38 -16.97
CA GLU A 84 22.67 -0.84 -16.36
C GLU A 84 23.62 -0.51 -15.20
N ALA A 85 24.24 0.67 -15.23
CA ALA A 85 25.10 1.16 -14.17
C ALA A 85 24.36 1.89 -13.05
N LEU A 86 23.01 1.84 -13.01
CA LEU A 86 22.13 2.56 -12.08
C LEU A 86 22.24 4.09 -12.20
N GLY A 87 22.60 4.60 -13.38
CA GLY A 87 22.55 6.02 -13.69
C GLY A 87 21.15 6.45 -14.11
N LEU A 88 20.72 7.61 -13.66
CA LEU A 88 19.38 8.14 -13.84
C LEU A 88 19.34 9.24 -14.89
N SER A 89 18.32 9.24 -15.72
CA SER A 89 18.00 10.28 -16.69
C SER A 89 16.49 10.45 -16.84
N LEU A 90 16.05 11.62 -17.24
CA LEU A 90 14.63 11.90 -17.50
C LEU A 90 14.24 11.25 -18.83
N THR A 91 13.13 10.51 -18.88
CA THR A 91 12.68 9.91 -20.13
C THR A 91 12.32 10.98 -21.16
N ARG A 92 12.55 10.71 -22.45
CA ARG A 92 12.29 11.68 -23.52
C ARG A 92 10.86 12.20 -23.58
N PRO A 93 9.80 11.36 -23.41
CA PRO A 93 8.43 11.87 -23.36
C PRO A 93 8.23 12.88 -22.25
N VAL A 94 8.65 12.58 -21.01
CA VAL A 94 8.48 13.48 -19.86
C VAL A 94 9.28 14.77 -20.06
N ALA A 95 10.50 14.69 -20.57
CA ALA A 95 11.31 15.87 -20.91
C ALA A 95 10.60 16.77 -21.94
N SER A 96 9.94 16.16 -22.94
CA SER A 96 9.17 16.90 -23.96
C SER A 96 7.99 17.66 -23.32
N PHE A 97 7.22 17.02 -22.44
CA PHE A 97 6.07 17.65 -21.77
C PHE A 97 6.52 18.82 -20.89
N LEU A 98 7.59 18.63 -20.13
CA LEU A 98 8.09 19.64 -19.18
C LEU A 98 8.82 20.82 -19.85
N LYS A 99 9.18 20.70 -21.14
CA LYS A 99 9.66 21.82 -21.96
C LYS A 99 8.54 22.79 -22.34
N ASP A 100 7.29 22.32 -22.42
CA ASP A 100 6.13 23.18 -22.63
C ASP A 100 5.84 23.99 -21.36
N ALA A 101 6.10 25.30 -21.41
CA ALA A 101 5.97 26.17 -20.24
C ALA A 101 4.52 26.27 -19.73
N ALA A 102 3.53 26.28 -20.62
CA ALA A 102 2.13 26.38 -20.24
C ALA A 102 1.66 25.08 -19.54
N PHE A 103 2.05 23.92 -20.07
CA PHE A 103 1.77 22.64 -19.45
C PHE A 103 2.44 22.50 -18.08
N ARG A 104 3.70 22.85 -17.98
CA ARG A 104 4.45 22.85 -16.72
C ARG A 104 3.81 23.77 -15.67
N GLN A 105 3.40 24.98 -16.08
CA GLN A 105 2.68 25.91 -15.21
C GLN A 105 1.37 25.28 -14.71
N LYS A 106 0.59 24.63 -15.59
CA LYS A 106 -0.66 23.98 -15.20
C LYS A 106 -0.45 22.84 -14.22
N LEU A 107 0.60 22.04 -14.37
CA LEU A 107 0.99 21.02 -13.37
C LEU A 107 1.29 21.66 -12.00
N GLN A 108 2.03 22.76 -11.97
CA GLN A 108 2.38 23.48 -10.74
C GLN A 108 1.15 24.13 -10.08
N GLU A 109 0.25 24.71 -10.88
CA GLU A 109 -1.03 25.24 -10.39
C GLU A 109 -1.88 24.14 -9.74
N THR A 110 -2.07 23.02 -10.43
CA THR A 110 -2.79 21.86 -9.90
C THR A 110 -2.20 21.37 -8.58
N ALA A 111 -0.86 21.35 -8.48
CA ALA A 111 -0.15 20.92 -7.28
C ALA A 111 -0.37 21.82 -6.05
N ARG A 112 -0.78 23.08 -6.21
CA ARG A 112 -1.06 24.02 -5.10
C ARG A 112 -2.37 23.70 -4.38
N TRP A 113 -3.29 23.01 -5.03
CA TRP A 113 -4.62 22.72 -4.49
C TRP A 113 -4.65 21.61 -3.44
N TRP A 114 -3.53 20.92 -3.17
CA TRP A 114 -3.50 19.76 -2.29
C TRP A 114 -4.13 20.02 -0.92
N GLY A 115 -3.69 21.07 -0.21
CA GLY A 115 -4.24 21.43 1.09
C GLY A 115 -5.73 21.77 1.03
N ALA A 116 -6.13 22.59 0.01
CA ALA A 116 -7.52 22.97 -0.18
C ALA A 116 -8.44 21.78 -0.53
N ILE A 117 -7.97 20.81 -1.35
CA ILE A 117 -8.69 19.57 -1.66
C ILE A 117 -9.03 18.81 -0.37
N GLY A 118 -8.16 18.83 0.65
CA GLY A 118 -8.40 18.20 1.95
C GLY A 118 -9.67 18.69 2.66
N HIS A 119 -10.14 19.89 2.33
CA HIS A 119 -11.37 20.52 2.87
C HIS A 119 -12.61 20.33 1.98
N LEU A 120 -12.57 19.41 1.00
CA LEU A 120 -13.71 19.20 0.08
C LEU A 120 -15.02 18.88 0.82
N GLU A 121 -14.97 18.09 1.90
CA GLU A 121 -16.16 17.77 2.70
C GLU A 121 -16.81 19.02 3.29
N GLU A 122 -16.03 19.96 3.81
CA GLU A 122 -16.49 21.24 4.32
C GLU A 122 -17.14 22.08 3.20
N ALA A 123 -16.46 22.17 2.03
CA ALA A 123 -16.99 22.88 0.85
C ALA A 123 -18.30 22.26 0.36
N VAL A 124 -18.44 20.95 0.35
CA VAL A 124 -19.66 20.24 -0.08
C VAL A 124 -20.81 20.54 0.88
N LYS A 125 -20.56 20.55 2.18
CA LYS A 125 -21.59 20.84 3.20
C LYS A 125 -22.03 22.30 3.18
N SER A 126 -21.08 23.25 3.11
CA SER A 126 -21.38 24.68 3.14
C SER A 126 -21.86 25.24 1.80
N GLY A 127 -21.35 24.72 0.68
CA GLY A 127 -21.49 25.33 -0.66
C GLY A 127 -20.54 26.49 -0.92
N GLU A 128 -19.70 26.84 0.04
CA GLU A 128 -18.84 28.02 0.05
C GLU A 128 -17.36 27.69 -0.11
N PRO A 129 -16.53 28.65 -0.59
CA PRO A 129 -15.09 28.49 -0.59
C PRO A 129 -14.52 28.28 0.82
N VAL A 130 -13.50 27.40 0.93
CA VAL A 130 -12.82 27.07 2.18
C VAL A 130 -11.58 27.90 2.40
N THR A 131 -11.11 27.99 3.65
CA THR A 131 -9.82 28.63 3.98
C THR A 131 -8.77 27.55 4.25
N SER A 132 -7.67 27.57 3.49
CA SER A 132 -6.51 26.72 3.70
C SER A 132 -5.23 27.55 3.55
N GLU A 133 -4.27 27.36 4.45
CA GLU A 133 -3.00 28.11 4.48
C GLU A 133 -3.19 29.64 4.42
N GLY A 134 -4.22 30.16 5.08
CA GLY A 134 -4.53 31.60 5.11
C GLY A 134 -5.10 32.19 3.82
N GLN A 135 -5.40 31.36 2.83
CA GLN A 135 -6.01 31.74 1.55
C GLN A 135 -7.41 31.14 1.42
N ARG A 136 -8.25 31.79 0.63
CA ARG A 136 -9.60 31.32 0.30
C ARG A 136 -9.60 30.59 -1.02
N TRP A 137 -10.17 29.36 -1.05
CA TRP A 137 -10.15 28.44 -2.17
C TRP A 137 -11.56 27.99 -2.52
N ASP A 138 -12.00 28.21 -3.76
CA ASP A 138 -13.25 27.64 -4.25
C ASP A 138 -13.01 26.21 -4.77
N VAL A 139 -13.01 25.25 -3.85
CA VAL A 139 -12.73 23.85 -4.14
C VAL A 139 -13.78 23.22 -5.05
N LEU A 140 -15.07 23.64 -4.93
CA LEU A 140 -16.13 23.12 -5.77
C LEU A 140 -15.96 23.53 -7.23
N GLU A 141 -15.61 24.81 -7.49
CA GLU A 141 -15.33 25.29 -8.84
C GLU A 141 -14.07 24.62 -9.40
N TYR A 142 -13.02 24.50 -8.58
CA TYR A 142 -11.81 23.79 -8.99
C TYR A 142 -12.08 22.34 -9.45
N TYR A 143 -12.95 21.59 -8.76
CA TYR A 143 -13.32 20.23 -9.19
C TYR A 143 -14.05 20.23 -10.53
N ARG A 144 -14.91 21.21 -10.78
CA ARG A 144 -15.60 21.35 -12.08
C ARG A 144 -14.60 21.65 -13.19
N GLU A 145 -13.75 22.64 -13.02
CA GLU A 145 -12.68 22.96 -13.97
C GLU A 145 -11.75 21.76 -14.21
N LEU A 146 -11.30 21.10 -13.13
CA LEU A 146 -10.35 20.00 -13.22
C LEU A 146 -10.91 18.80 -13.98
N PHE A 147 -12.19 18.45 -13.81
CA PHE A 147 -12.76 17.22 -14.36
C PHE A 147 -13.67 17.43 -15.55
N LEU A 148 -14.43 18.51 -15.59
CA LEU A 148 -15.45 18.70 -16.65
C LEU A 148 -14.92 19.47 -17.85
N GLU A 149 -13.78 20.16 -17.72
CA GLU A 149 -13.11 20.81 -18.83
C GLU A 149 -12.14 19.87 -19.57
N THR A 150 -11.64 20.36 -20.71
CA THR A 150 -10.66 19.60 -21.51
C THR A 150 -9.37 19.37 -20.74
N VAL A 151 -8.89 18.12 -20.75
CA VAL A 151 -7.60 17.74 -20.15
C VAL A 151 -6.47 18.56 -20.80
N PRO A 152 -5.69 19.31 -20.03
CA PRO A 152 -4.58 20.07 -20.57
C PRO A 152 -3.42 19.16 -21.00
N GLY A 153 -2.71 19.56 -22.05
CA GLY A 153 -1.51 18.87 -22.53
C GLY A 153 -1.28 19.13 -24.04
N PRO A 154 -0.02 19.34 -24.44
CA PRO A 154 0.36 19.61 -25.83
C PRO A 154 0.20 18.37 -26.74
N THR A 155 0.25 17.17 -26.19
CA THR A 155 0.08 15.90 -26.93
C THR A 155 -0.89 14.98 -26.22
N PRO A 156 -1.41 13.91 -26.87
CA PRO A 156 -2.23 12.89 -26.20
C PRO A 156 -1.54 12.29 -24.97
N GLU A 157 -0.27 11.96 -25.08
CA GLU A 157 0.51 11.36 -23.99
C GLU A 157 0.69 12.35 -22.81
N ALA A 158 0.82 13.65 -23.08
CA ALA A 158 0.86 14.67 -22.04
C ALA A 158 -0.50 14.81 -21.33
N LYS A 159 -1.61 14.66 -22.06
CA LYS A 159 -2.96 14.62 -21.48
C LYS A 159 -3.15 13.41 -20.59
N ASP A 160 -2.73 12.23 -21.05
CA ASP A 160 -2.78 11.00 -20.26
C ASP A 160 -1.91 11.13 -19.00
N PHE A 161 -0.72 11.73 -19.12
CA PHE A 161 0.14 12.03 -17.99
C PHE A 161 -0.54 12.97 -16.99
N PHE A 162 -1.15 14.07 -17.45
CA PHE A 162 -1.89 14.98 -16.58
C PHE A 162 -3.06 14.29 -15.90
N ASP A 163 -3.85 13.55 -16.65
CA ASP A 163 -5.00 12.82 -16.13
C ASP A 163 -4.59 11.81 -15.06
N ARG A 164 -3.53 11.04 -15.31
CA ARG A 164 -3.04 10.04 -14.37
C ARG A 164 -2.41 10.66 -13.13
N PHE A 165 -1.46 11.57 -13.28
CA PHE A 165 -0.63 12.02 -12.17
C PHE A 165 -1.16 13.29 -11.47
N ALA A 166 -1.70 14.26 -12.20
CA ALA A 166 -2.16 15.51 -11.61
C ALA A 166 -3.56 15.40 -11.00
N ARG A 167 -4.48 14.68 -11.62
CA ARG A 167 -5.88 14.53 -11.16
C ARG A 167 -6.09 13.47 -10.09
N SER A 168 -5.15 12.55 -9.91
CA SER A 168 -5.34 11.34 -9.10
C SER A 168 -5.63 11.63 -7.63
N ALA A 169 -4.96 12.61 -7.01
CA ALA A 169 -5.24 13.00 -5.63
C ALA A 169 -6.68 13.52 -5.47
N ALA A 170 -7.14 14.37 -6.41
CA ALA A 170 -8.50 14.90 -6.39
C ALA A 170 -9.55 13.79 -6.56
N ARG A 171 -9.30 12.80 -7.43
CA ARG A 171 -10.18 11.61 -7.55
C ARG A 171 -10.27 10.84 -6.24
N THR A 172 -9.13 10.53 -5.62
CA THR A 172 -9.12 9.83 -4.33
C THR A 172 -9.91 10.60 -3.29
N TRP A 173 -9.67 11.91 -3.16
CA TRP A 173 -10.33 12.70 -2.12
C TRP A 173 -11.82 12.93 -2.37
N LEU A 174 -12.24 13.02 -3.63
CA LEU A 174 -13.67 13.02 -3.99
C LEU A 174 -14.38 11.76 -3.45
N LEU A 175 -13.77 10.59 -3.68
CA LEU A 175 -14.34 9.31 -3.26
C LEU A 175 -14.28 9.13 -1.73
N VAL A 176 -13.22 9.60 -1.07
CA VAL A 176 -13.15 9.70 0.40
C VAL A 176 -14.31 10.56 0.92
N THR A 177 -14.51 11.74 0.32
CA THR A 177 -15.58 12.67 0.73
C THR A 177 -16.97 12.07 0.48
N ALA A 178 -17.21 11.49 -0.70
CA ALA A 178 -18.48 10.84 -1.02
C ALA A 178 -18.82 9.68 -0.06
N GLY A 179 -17.80 8.90 0.35
CA GLY A 179 -17.96 7.88 1.37
C GLY A 179 -18.24 8.46 2.76
N ARG A 180 -17.49 9.47 3.21
CA ARG A 180 -17.69 10.11 4.53
C ARG A 180 -19.06 10.77 4.67
N LEU A 181 -19.60 11.30 3.59
CA LEU A 181 -20.94 11.87 3.53
C LEU A 181 -22.04 10.79 3.49
N GLY A 182 -21.70 9.52 3.34
CA GLY A 182 -22.67 8.44 3.15
C GLY A 182 -23.33 8.45 1.77
N LEU A 183 -22.86 9.26 0.82
CA LEU A 183 -23.47 9.39 -0.51
C LEU A 183 -23.43 8.08 -1.31
N LEU A 184 -22.29 7.37 -1.24
CA LEU A 184 -22.15 6.10 -1.96
C LEU A 184 -23.07 5.02 -1.39
N GLU A 185 -23.27 4.98 -0.09
CA GLU A 185 -24.21 4.06 0.58
C GLU A 185 -25.66 4.40 0.23
N GLN A 186 -26.03 5.69 0.13
CA GLN A 186 -27.35 6.08 -0.30
C GLN A 186 -27.64 5.63 -1.73
N LEU A 187 -26.70 5.85 -2.64
CA LEU A 187 -26.84 5.43 -4.05
C LEU A 187 -26.86 3.91 -4.21
N ALA A 188 -26.20 3.16 -3.33
CA ALA A 188 -26.23 1.70 -3.33
C ALA A 188 -27.62 1.13 -3.01
N THR A 189 -28.49 1.88 -2.33
CA THR A 189 -29.87 1.47 -2.04
C THR A 189 -30.85 1.73 -3.18
N GLY A 190 -30.42 2.34 -4.28
CA GLY A 190 -31.21 2.64 -5.46
C GLY A 190 -31.25 4.13 -5.81
N PRO A 191 -31.99 4.51 -6.87
CA PRO A 191 -32.14 5.90 -7.31
C PRO A 191 -32.70 6.81 -6.22
N LYS A 192 -32.16 8.02 -6.11
CA LYS A 192 -32.55 9.03 -5.12
C LYS A 192 -32.71 10.39 -5.77
N ASP A 193 -33.68 11.17 -5.35
CA ASP A 193 -33.77 12.57 -5.73
C ASP A 193 -32.78 13.45 -4.96
N GLU A 194 -32.56 14.66 -5.45
CA GLU A 194 -31.61 15.61 -4.88
C GLU A 194 -31.96 15.97 -3.41
N ALA A 195 -33.24 16.12 -3.10
CA ALA A 195 -33.71 16.49 -1.77
C ALA A 195 -33.41 15.37 -0.76
N ALA A 196 -33.66 14.12 -1.11
CA ALA A 196 -33.35 12.95 -0.29
C ALA A 196 -31.83 12.81 -0.08
N LEU A 197 -31.01 13.00 -1.13
CA LEU A 197 -29.55 12.94 -1.00
C LEU A 197 -29.03 14.07 -0.11
N ARG A 198 -29.51 15.30 -0.27
CA ARG A 198 -29.12 16.43 0.59
C ARG A 198 -29.48 16.19 2.07
N ALA A 199 -30.70 15.71 2.31
CA ALA A 199 -31.14 15.38 3.68
C ALA A 199 -30.30 14.30 4.33
N ALA A 200 -29.88 13.27 3.56
CA ALA A 200 -29.07 12.16 4.07
C ALA A 200 -27.60 12.53 4.28
N THR A 201 -27.02 13.39 3.43
CA THR A 201 -25.58 13.71 3.43
C THR A 201 -25.22 15.01 4.13
N GLY A 202 -26.21 15.88 4.37
CA GLY A 202 -26.00 17.25 4.85
C GLY A 202 -25.32 18.17 3.82
N ALA A 203 -25.27 17.77 2.55
CA ALA A 203 -24.63 18.55 1.50
C ALA A 203 -25.50 19.76 1.08
N SER A 204 -24.85 20.87 0.76
CA SER A 204 -25.48 22.00 0.07
C SER A 204 -25.91 21.59 -1.35
N GLU A 205 -26.82 22.37 -1.96
CA GLU A 205 -27.21 22.15 -3.36
C GLU A 205 -26.01 22.19 -4.28
N ARG A 206 -25.17 23.25 -4.19
CA ARG A 206 -23.98 23.43 -5.01
C ARG A 206 -22.97 22.28 -4.79
N GLY A 207 -22.73 21.91 -3.54
CA GLY A 207 -21.79 20.84 -3.20
C GLY A 207 -22.23 19.48 -3.72
N LEU A 208 -23.50 19.09 -3.49
CA LEU A 208 -24.02 17.82 -3.99
C LEU A 208 -23.97 17.74 -5.52
N ARG A 209 -24.41 18.81 -6.21
CA ARG A 209 -24.39 18.88 -7.67
C ARG A 209 -22.97 18.70 -8.22
N THR A 210 -21.98 19.43 -7.67
CA THR A 210 -20.57 19.29 -8.08
C THR A 210 -20.07 17.87 -7.90
N VAL A 211 -20.32 17.23 -6.75
CA VAL A 211 -19.87 15.85 -6.49
C VAL A 211 -20.52 14.88 -7.48
N LEU A 212 -21.84 14.97 -7.70
CA LEU A 212 -22.55 14.09 -8.62
C LEU A 212 -22.09 14.26 -10.08
N GLU A 213 -21.87 15.49 -10.55
CA GLU A 213 -21.34 15.78 -11.88
C GLU A 213 -19.95 15.17 -12.10
N VAL A 214 -19.04 15.28 -11.11
CA VAL A 214 -17.71 14.68 -11.21
C VAL A 214 -17.78 13.16 -11.09
N LEU A 215 -18.63 12.59 -10.22
CA LEU A 215 -18.82 11.14 -10.14
C LEU A 215 -19.41 10.59 -11.45
N ALA A 216 -20.29 11.35 -12.12
CA ALA A 216 -20.83 10.99 -13.45
C ALA A 216 -19.73 11.01 -14.52
N HIS A 217 -18.87 12.02 -14.50
CA HIS A 217 -17.69 12.08 -15.39
C HIS A 217 -16.74 10.88 -15.17
N LEU A 218 -16.61 10.40 -13.93
CA LEU A 218 -15.84 9.20 -13.60
C LEU A 218 -16.57 7.88 -13.92
N GLY A 219 -17.78 7.93 -14.48
CA GLY A 219 -18.55 6.73 -14.82
C GLY A 219 -19.26 6.05 -13.65
N LEU A 220 -19.31 6.69 -12.49
CA LEU A 220 -19.90 6.09 -11.27
C LEU A 220 -21.39 6.36 -11.14
N THR A 221 -21.84 7.55 -11.50
CA THR A 221 -23.25 7.96 -11.36
C THR A 221 -23.86 8.37 -12.69
N GLN A 222 -25.17 8.34 -12.75
CA GLN A 222 -25.98 8.89 -13.82
C GLN A 222 -27.18 9.61 -13.23
N THR A 223 -27.70 10.63 -13.94
CA THR A 223 -28.88 11.37 -13.53
C THR A 223 -29.94 11.23 -14.61
N GLU A 224 -31.14 10.77 -14.24
CA GLU A 224 -32.32 10.65 -15.10
C GLU A 224 -33.47 11.47 -14.52
N GLY A 225 -33.84 12.54 -15.22
CA GLY A 225 -34.82 13.50 -14.70
C GLY A 225 -34.30 14.17 -13.42
N ALA A 226 -35.00 13.97 -12.30
CA ALA A 226 -34.64 14.54 -10.98
C ALA A 226 -33.92 13.53 -10.07
N THR A 227 -33.60 12.32 -10.53
CA THR A 227 -33.01 11.26 -9.71
C THR A 227 -31.59 10.90 -10.15
N SER A 228 -30.71 10.70 -9.20
CA SER A 228 -29.36 10.18 -9.40
C SER A 228 -29.25 8.73 -8.91
N SER A 229 -28.48 7.92 -9.64
CA SER A 229 -28.21 6.52 -9.34
C SER A 229 -26.80 6.14 -9.73
N PHE A 230 -26.31 4.99 -9.29
CA PHE A 230 -25.12 4.37 -9.89
C PHE A 230 -25.40 3.98 -11.35
N THR A 231 -24.40 4.11 -12.21
CA THR A 231 -24.41 3.48 -13.54
C THR A 231 -24.53 1.96 -13.40
N GLU A 232 -24.91 1.26 -14.46
CA GLU A 232 -25.01 -0.21 -14.41
C GLU A 232 -23.65 -0.86 -14.07
N GLU A 233 -22.55 -0.37 -14.67
CA GLU A 233 -21.21 -0.85 -14.38
C GLU A 233 -20.83 -0.60 -12.91
N ALA A 234 -21.08 0.61 -12.39
CA ALA A 234 -20.80 0.94 -11.01
C ALA A 234 -21.61 0.07 -10.02
N ARG A 235 -22.86 -0.24 -10.34
CA ARG A 235 -23.73 -1.11 -9.51
C ARG A 235 -23.19 -2.53 -9.46
N GLN A 236 -22.67 -3.07 -10.57
CA GLN A 236 -22.07 -4.40 -10.61
C GLN A 236 -20.76 -4.47 -9.83
N VAL A 237 -19.95 -3.39 -9.86
CA VAL A 237 -18.66 -3.31 -9.18
C VAL A 237 -18.80 -3.02 -7.69
N LEU A 238 -19.80 -2.22 -7.30
CA LEU A 238 -20.03 -1.74 -5.94
C LEU A 238 -21.13 -2.53 -5.20
N ASP A 239 -21.40 -3.75 -5.65
CA ASP A 239 -22.41 -4.60 -5.03
C ASP A 239 -22.03 -5.04 -3.61
N GLY A 240 -23.02 -5.25 -2.76
CA GLY A 240 -22.96 -5.95 -1.47
C GLY A 240 -21.68 -5.77 -0.67
N LYS A 241 -20.69 -6.63 -0.85
CA LYS A 241 -19.44 -6.66 -0.08
C LYS A 241 -18.35 -5.75 -0.62
N ALA A 242 -18.41 -5.36 -1.89
CA ALA A 242 -17.37 -4.58 -2.55
C ALA A 242 -17.35 -3.12 -2.06
N LEU A 243 -18.51 -2.49 -1.91
CA LEU A 243 -18.60 -1.10 -1.42
C LEU A 243 -18.00 -0.93 0.00
N PRO A 244 -18.36 -1.72 1.02
CA PRO A 244 -17.73 -1.62 2.34
C PRO A 244 -16.21 -1.83 2.33
N TYR A 245 -15.70 -2.72 1.47
CA TYR A 245 -14.26 -2.92 1.29
C TYR A 245 -13.58 -1.69 0.69
N LEU A 246 -14.20 -1.10 -0.34
CA LEU A 246 -13.69 0.09 -1.02
C LEU A 246 -13.68 1.31 -0.08
N LEU A 247 -14.77 1.53 0.67
CA LEU A 247 -14.86 2.61 1.66
C LEU A 247 -13.77 2.51 2.73
N ARG A 248 -13.48 1.29 3.21
CA ARG A 248 -12.34 1.07 4.11
C ARG A 248 -11.01 1.43 3.44
N SER A 249 -10.81 1.05 2.17
CA SER A 249 -9.58 1.38 1.44
C SER A 249 -9.40 2.89 1.29
N PHE A 250 -10.47 3.64 1.03
CA PHE A 250 -10.44 5.11 1.01
C PHE A 250 -10.14 5.72 2.40
N SER A 251 -10.70 5.16 3.47
CA SER A 251 -10.41 5.60 4.83
C SER A 251 -8.92 5.45 5.16
N VAL A 252 -8.30 4.34 4.74
CA VAL A 252 -6.85 4.14 4.88
C VAL A 252 -6.06 5.17 4.10
N SER A 253 -6.42 5.42 2.85
CA SER A 253 -5.72 6.41 2.02
C SER A 253 -5.81 7.82 2.61
N ALA A 254 -6.95 8.14 3.25
CA ALA A 254 -7.14 9.42 3.93
C ALA A 254 -6.16 9.64 5.10
N GLN A 255 -5.71 8.57 5.77
CA GLN A 255 -4.73 8.69 6.87
C GLN A 255 -3.35 9.11 6.41
N TYR A 256 -3.00 8.83 5.15
CA TYR A 256 -1.73 9.26 4.57
C TYR A 256 -1.77 10.69 3.99
N TRP A 257 -2.95 11.34 3.95
CA TRP A 257 -3.14 12.59 3.22
C TRP A 257 -2.19 13.69 3.67
N GLU A 258 -2.07 13.92 4.97
CA GLU A 258 -1.19 14.93 5.54
C GLU A 258 0.30 14.58 5.33
N ALA A 259 0.66 13.30 5.49
CA ALA A 259 2.03 12.84 5.23
C ALA A 259 2.41 13.02 3.75
N LEU A 260 1.47 12.79 2.83
CA LEU A 260 1.66 13.03 1.39
C LEU A 260 1.72 14.53 1.06
N ASP A 261 0.97 15.37 1.77
CA ASP A 261 1.05 16.82 1.61
C ASP A 261 2.44 17.36 1.98
N ARG A 262 3.00 16.85 3.07
CA ARG A 262 4.32 17.23 3.57
C ARG A 262 5.47 16.34 3.08
N LEU A 263 5.24 15.56 2.01
CA LEU A 263 6.23 14.62 1.46
C LEU A 263 7.56 15.31 1.10
N GLU A 264 7.54 16.54 0.60
CA GLU A 264 8.77 17.28 0.29
C GLU A 264 9.65 17.47 1.53
N GLU A 265 9.07 17.86 2.68
CA GLU A 265 9.77 18.00 3.94
C GLU A 265 10.34 16.66 4.43
N THR A 266 9.54 15.60 4.30
CA THR A 266 9.96 14.24 4.63
C THR A 266 11.14 13.79 3.77
N VAL A 267 11.11 14.03 2.46
CA VAL A 267 12.19 13.68 1.53
C VAL A 267 13.46 14.48 1.79
N ARG A 268 13.34 15.80 2.08
CA ARG A 268 14.51 16.64 2.36
C ARG A 268 15.18 16.33 3.68
N HIS A 269 14.39 16.17 4.75
CA HIS A 269 14.88 16.26 6.12
C HIS A 269 14.57 15.05 6.97
N GLU A 270 13.92 14.01 6.42
CA GLU A 270 13.43 12.83 7.15
C GLU A 270 12.59 13.22 8.38
N ARG A 271 11.75 14.27 8.23
CA ARG A 271 10.74 14.63 9.21
C ARG A 271 9.42 14.01 8.84
N PHE A 272 8.97 13.11 9.67
CA PHE A 272 7.79 12.28 9.40
C PHE A 272 6.59 12.78 10.18
N ILE A 273 5.48 13.03 9.50
CA ILE A 273 4.19 13.39 10.13
C ILE A 273 3.55 12.12 10.70
N LEU A 274 3.65 11.03 9.97
CA LEU A 274 3.10 9.73 10.35
C LEU A 274 4.25 8.81 10.85
N ASP A 275 4.95 9.24 11.90
CA ASP A 275 6.06 8.46 12.46
C ASP A 275 5.52 7.33 13.34
N LEU A 276 5.40 6.11 12.80
CA LEU A 276 4.94 4.94 13.56
C LEU A 276 5.96 4.42 14.58
N LYS A 277 7.15 5.02 14.68
CA LYS A 277 8.08 4.78 15.79
C LYS A 277 7.71 5.59 17.03
N ASP A 278 6.94 6.67 16.86
CA ASP A 278 6.33 7.39 17.97
C ASP A 278 5.14 6.55 18.52
N PRO A 279 5.14 6.17 19.79
CA PRO A 279 4.11 5.33 20.38
C PRO A 279 2.70 5.94 20.30
N GLU A 280 2.55 7.27 20.43
CA GLU A 280 1.26 7.93 20.41
C GLU A 280 0.69 7.97 18.97
N VAL A 281 1.55 8.27 17.98
CA VAL A 281 1.19 8.25 16.57
C VAL A 281 0.81 6.83 16.14
N SER A 282 1.63 5.86 16.52
CA SER A 282 1.40 4.44 16.25
C SER A 282 0.09 3.94 16.85
N GLN A 283 -0.19 4.28 18.12
CA GLN A 283 -1.42 3.87 18.78
C GLN A 283 -2.66 4.44 18.09
N ARG A 284 -2.65 5.71 17.72
CA ARG A 284 -3.77 6.34 16.97
C ARG A 284 -3.95 5.68 15.61
N PHE A 285 -2.88 5.55 14.86
CA PHE A 285 -2.90 4.93 13.52
C PHE A 285 -3.50 3.52 13.55
N TYR A 286 -3.08 2.67 14.47
CA TYR A 286 -3.59 1.30 14.58
C TYR A 286 -4.98 1.22 15.24
N ALA A 287 -5.35 2.15 16.11
CA ALA A 287 -6.70 2.23 16.64
C ALA A 287 -7.73 2.53 15.54
N ASP A 288 -7.43 3.51 14.68
CA ASP A 288 -8.26 3.87 13.52
C ASP A 288 -8.28 2.74 12.47
N ASN A 289 -7.23 1.91 12.44
CA ASN A 289 -7.07 0.78 11.55
C ASN A 289 -7.43 -0.59 12.16
N SER A 290 -8.05 -0.64 13.32
CA SER A 290 -8.43 -1.92 13.97
C SER A 290 -9.25 -2.83 13.04
N ASN A 291 -10.07 -2.27 12.17
CA ASN A 291 -10.76 -3.00 11.10
C ASN A 291 -9.83 -3.51 9.99
N GLN A 292 -8.63 -2.95 9.81
CA GLN A 292 -7.66 -3.44 8.84
C GLN A 292 -7.04 -4.76 9.28
N ILE A 293 -6.79 -4.97 10.57
CA ILE A 293 -6.27 -6.23 11.08
C ILE A 293 -7.20 -7.37 10.65
N THR A 294 -8.52 -7.15 10.67
CA THR A 294 -9.52 -8.11 10.18
C THR A 294 -9.47 -8.25 8.65
N ALA A 295 -9.29 -7.17 7.91
CA ALA A 295 -9.17 -7.20 6.44
C ALA A 295 -7.88 -7.89 6.00
N VAL A 296 -6.75 -7.62 6.68
CA VAL A 296 -5.48 -8.32 6.47
C VAL A 296 -5.63 -9.81 6.74
N PHE A 297 -6.35 -10.20 7.80
CA PHE A 297 -6.64 -11.60 8.06
C PHE A 297 -7.30 -12.27 6.85
N ALA A 298 -8.38 -11.70 6.33
CA ALA A 298 -9.11 -12.26 5.19
C ALA A 298 -8.24 -12.38 3.92
N SER A 299 -7.43 -11.35 3.62
CA SER A 299 -6.57 -11.34 2.44
C SER A 299 -5.39 -12.31 2.55
N HIS A 300 -4.83 -12.51 3.75
CA HIS A 300 -3.69 -13.39 3.97
C HIS A 300 -4.08 -14.84 4.30
N PHE A 301 -5.34 -15.11 4.61
CA PHE A 301 -5.78 -16.44 5.05
C PHE A 301 -5.50 -17.54 4.03
N GLN A 302 -5.74 -17.29 2.75
CA GLN A 302 -5.45 -18.27 1.70
C GLN A 302 -3.94 -18.38 1.44
N LEU A 303 -3.21 -17.29 1.54
CA LEU A 303 -1.76 -17.26 1.34
C LEU A 303 -1.04 -18.05 2.43
N SER A 304 -1.37 -17.81 3.70
CA SER A 304 -0.79 -18.51 4.85
C SER A 304 -1.12 -19.99 4.86
N ARG A 305 -2.35 -20.38 4.50
CA ARG A 305 -2.73 -21.80 4.35
C ARG A 305 -1.94 -22.50 3.26
N ARG A 306 -1.73 -21.82 2.13
CA ARG A 306 -0.92 -22.37 1.03
C ARG A 306 0.54 -22.52 1.45
N ALA A 307 1.10 -21.58 2.18
CA ALA A 307 2.45 -21.64 2.72
C ALA A 307 2.61 -22.82 3.70
N ALA A 308 1.72 -22.96 4.69
CA ALA A 308 1.75 -24.06 5.64
C ALA A 308 1.64 -25.42 4.95
N ALA A 309 0.72 -25.57 3.96
CA ALA A 309 0.58 -26.79 3.16
C ALA A 309 1.84 -27.07 2.31
N THR A 310 2.50 -26.03 1.81
CA THR A 310 3.76 -26.18 1.04
C THR A 310 4.87 -26.74 1.92
N ILE A 311 5.03 -26.21 3.12
CA ILE A 311 6.05 -26.64 4.08
C ILE A 311 5.78 -28.06 4.56
N ALA A 312 4.50 -28.41 4.80
CA ALA A 312 4.09 -29.75 5.23
C ALA A 312 4.43 -30.86 4.23
N GLN A 313 4.70 -30.55 2.95
CA GLN A 313 5.13 -31.53 1.94
C GLN A 313 6.55 -32.03 2.16
N VAL A 314 7.41 -31.24 2.76
CA VAL A 314 8.84 -31.58 2.95
C VAL A 314 9.19 -31.84 4.42
N ARG A 315 8.40 -31.33 5.36
CA ARG A 315 8.61 -31.49 6.79
C ARG A 315 7.27 -31.61 7.52
N PRO A 316 7.05 -32.71 8.29
CA PRO A 316 5.84 -32.88 9.09
C PRO A 316 5.67 -31.73 10.11
N LEU A 317 4.44 -31.27 10.26
CA LEU A 317 4.06 -30.24 11.25
C LEU A 317 3.59 -30.89 12.57
N ALA A 318 3.40 -32.22 12.63
CA ALA A 318 2.92 -32.92 13.81
C ALA A 318 3.85 -32.74 15.00
N GLY A 319 3.32 -32.18 16.09
CA GLY A 319 4.08 -31.85 17.30
C GLY A 319 5.16 -30.77 17.12
N ALA A 320 5.25 -30.12 15.98
CA ALA A 320 6.25 -29.11 15.69
C ALA A 320 6.09 -27.85 16.55
N SER A 321 7.21 -27.26 16.97
CA SER A 321 7.25 -25.97 17.66
C SER A 321 7.35 -24.84 16.61
N VAL A 322 6.35 -23.97 16.57
CA VAL A 322 6.22 -22.87 15.62
C VAL A 322 6.25 -21.54 16.37
N LEU A 323 7.04 -20.57 15.91
CA LEU A 323 7.05 -19.19 16.41
C LEU A 323 6.62 -18.24 15.31
N ASP A 324 5.51 -17.54 15.51
CA ASP A 324 4.97 -16.51 14.62
C ASP A 324 5.33 -15.13 15.20
N ILE A 325 6.37 -14.49 14.64
CA ILE A 325 6.95 -13.24 15.13
C ILE A 325 6.29 -12.06 14.40
N GLY A 326 5.79 -11.08 15.18
CA GLY A 326 5.00 -9.99 14.63
C GLY A 326 3.68 -10.53 14.10
N THR A 327 3.03 -11.36 14.92
CA THR A 327 1.87 -12.17 14.49
C THR A 327 0.67 -11.36 13.99
N GLY A 328 0.55 -10.08 14.39
CA GLY A 328 -0.54 -9.19 13.97
C GLY A 328 -1.92 -9.79 14.23
N SER A 329 -2.61 -10.16 13.16
CA SER A 329 -3.93 -10.81 13.24
C SER A 329 -3.90 -12.29 13.67
N GLY A 330 -2.73 -12.90 13.77
CA GLY A 330 -2.54 -14.34 14.05
C GLY A 330 -2.74 -15.25 12.84
N VAL A 331 -2.98 -14.71 11.66
CA VAL A 331 -3.40 -15.49 10.48
C VAL A 331 -2.37 -16.53 10.02
N TRP A 332 -1.08 -16.21 10.16
CA TRP A 332 -0.01 -17.12 9.75
C TRP A 332 0.12 -18.30 10.71
N GLY A 333 0.22 -18.02 12.01
CA GLY A 333 0.23 -19.08 13.02
C GLY A 333 -1.04 -19.96 13.00
N VAL A 334 -2.22 -19.35 12.79
CA VAL A 334 -3.50 -20.08 12.61
C VAL A 334 -3.43 -21.05 11.44
N ALA A 335 -2.77 -20.68 10.34
CA ALA A 335 -2.65 -21.57 9.18
C ALA A 335 -1.86 -22.85 9.52
N PHE A 336 -0.77 -22.74 10.29
CA PHE A 336 -0.02 -23.89 10.80
C PHE A 336 -0.86 -24.75 11.76
N ALA A 337 -1.49 -24.13 12.76
CA ALA A 337 -2.32 -24.80 13.75
C ALA A 337 -3.53 -25.54 13.10
N ARG A 338 -4.08 -25.01 12.02
CA ARG A 338 -5.19 -25.67 11.28
C ARG A 338 -4.72 -26.73 10.30
N THR A 339 -3.50 -26.60 9.77
CA THR A 339 -2.91 -27.65 8.93
C THR A 339 -2.55 -28.86 9.76
N GLU A 340 -2.09 -28.64 11.00
CA GLU A 340 -1.75 -29.69 11.97
C GLU A 340 -2.14 -29.25 13.38
N PRO A 341 -3.24 -29.76 13.94
CA PRO A 341 -3.72 -29.37 15.28
C PRO A 341 -2.80 -29.73 16.45
N THR A 342 -1.84 -30.64 16.26
CA THR A 342 -0.85 -30.99 17.30
C THR A 342 0.37 -30.07 17.31
N ALA A 343 0.49 -29.15 16.35
CA ALA A 343 1.56 -28.17 16.33
C ALA A 343 1.43 -27.18 17.50
N HIS A 344 2.56 -26.86 18.15
CA HIS A 344 2.66 -25.91 19.24
C HIS A 344 2.98 -24.51 18.67
N VAL A 345 1.99 -23.64 18.56
CA VAL A 345 2.16 -22.32 17.96
C VAL A 345 2.30 -21.23 19.02
N THR A 346 3.43 -20.56 19.03
CA THR A 346 3.68 -19.35 19.84
C THR A 346 3.45 -18.11 18.98
N TYR A 347 2.48 -17.30 19.37
CA TYR A 347 2.15 -16.00 18.76
C TYR A 347 2.86 -14.92 19.52
N PHE A 348 3.83 -14.24 18.89
CA PHE A 348 4.64 -13.19 19.50
C PHE A 348 4.33 -11.83 18.89
N ASP A 349 3.93 -10.87 19.74
CA ASP A 349 3.71 -9.47 19.36
C ASP A 349 3.59 -8.60 20.64
N GLN A 350 3.30 -7.30 20.48
CA GLN A 350 2.91 -6.45 21.60
C GLN A 350 1.56 -6.91 22.18
N GLU A 351 1.36 -6.76 23.51
CA GLU A 351 0.14 -7.22 24.19
C GLU A 351 -1.15 -6.69 23.57
N VAL A 352 -1.16 -5.41 23.16
CA VAL A 352 -2.33 -4.78 22.50
C VAL A 352 -2.70 -5.47 21.19
N VAL A 353 -1.71 -5.94 20.43
CA VAL A 353 -1.89 -6.67 19.17
C VAL A 353 -2.34 -8.11 19.42
N LEU A 354 -1.75 -8.77 20.42
CA LEU A 354 -2.10 -10.14 20.81
C LEU A 354 -3.56 -10.29 21.23
N ALA A 355 -4.18 -9.24 21.77
CA ALA A 355 -5.60 -9.25 22.10
C ALA A 355 -6.49 -9.54 20.87
N GLN A 356 -6.15 -9.02 19.70
CA GLN A 356 -6.86 -9.31 18.45
C GLN A 356 -6.50 -10.69 17.90
N ALA A 357 -5.22 -11.06 17.92
CA ALA A 357 -4.78 -12.39 17.50
C ALA A 357 -5.50 -13.49 18.28
N ARG A 358 -5.61 -13.34 19.60
CA ARG A 358 -6.32 -14.28 20.49
C ARG A 358 -7.77 -14.47 20.06
N ARG A 359 -8.51 -13.38 19.82
CA ARG A 359 -9.91 -13.46 19.33
C ARG A 359 -10.01 -14.23 18.01
N ASN A 360 -9.12 -13.99 17.06
CA ASN A 360 -9.12 -14.67 15.77
C ASN A 360 -8.80 -16.15 15.90
N VAL A 361 -7.81 -16.51 16.72
CA VAL A 361 -7.41 -17.90 17.01
C VAL A 361 -8.56 -18.67 17.66
N GLU A 362 -9.27 -18.05 18.61
CA GLU A 362 -10.46 -18.63 19.27
C GLU A 362 -11.60 -18.86 18.27
N GLN A 363 -11.96 -17.83 17.50
CA GLN A 363 -13.05 -17.91 16.50
C GLN A 363 -12.81 -19.01 15.46
N LEU A 364 -11.55 -19.22 15.07
CA LEU A 364 -11.16 -20.25 14.11
C LEU A 364 -10.89 -21.62 14.73
N LYS A 365 -11.16 -21.78 16.03
CA LYS A 365 -10.94 -23.03 16.77
C LYS A 365 -9.51 -23.56 16.64
N ALA A 366 -8.54 -22.65 16.63
CA ALA A 366 -7.12 -22.95 16.48
C ALA A 366 -6.34 -22.75 17.81
N LEU A 367 -7.04 -22.76 18.96
CA LEU A 367 -6.41 -22.60 20.27
C LEU A 367 -5.49 -23.77 20.64
N GLY A 368 -5.85 -24.99 20.29
CA GLY A 368 -5.03 -26.21 20.48
C GLY A 368 -3.87 -26.05 21.47
N GLN A 369 -2.66 -26.07 20.93
CA GLN A 369 -1.38 -25.81 21.63
C GLN A 369 -0.90 -24.36 21.45
N ALA A 370 -1.81 -23.36 21.48
CA ALA A 370 -1.48 -21.96 21.30
C ALA A 370 -0.89 -21.34 22.57
N ARG A 371 0.23 -20.63 22.38
CA ARG A 371 0.85 -19.77 23.40
C ARG A 371 0.89 -18.35 22.89
N PHE A 372 0.45 -17.37 23.71
CA PHE A 372 0.56 -15.95 23.41
C PHE A 372 1.68 -15.35 24.24
N TRP A 373 2.66 -14.75 23.58
CA TRP A 373 3.87 -14.26 24.20
C TRP A 373 4.07 -12.77 23.91
N PRO A 374 3.72 -11.90 24.86
CA PRO A 374 3.93 -10.47 24.68
C PRO A 374 5.42 -10.11 24.77
N GLY A 375 5.86 -9.20 23.92
CA GLY A 375 7.23 -8.76 23.94
C GLY A 375 7.52 -7.64 22.95
N ASN A 376 8.78 -7.19 22.97
CA ASN A 376 9.29 -6.17 22.06
C ASN A 376 10.20 -6.83 21.01
N LEU A 377 9.82 -6.70 19.74
CA LEU A 377 10.54 -7.24 18.59
C LEU A 377 12.04 -6.84 18.56
N PHE A 378 12.34 -5.62 19.00
CA PHE A 378 13.70 -5.08 18.92
C PHE A 378 14.65 -5.67 19.97
N THR A 379 14.13 -6.16 21.09
CA THR A 379 14.96 -6.59 22.24
C THR A 379 14.73 -8.02 22.64
N GLN A 380 13.67 -8.68 22.15
CA GLN A 380 13.31 -10.03 22.61
C GLN A 380 14.34 -11.07 22.18
N ASP A 381 14.80 -11.84 23.15
CA ASP A 381 15.50 -13.10 22.94
C ASP A 381 14.49 -14.22 22.71
N PHE A 382 14.59 -14.91 21.57
CA PHE A 382 13.70 -16.01 21.20
C PHE A 382 14.21 -17.40 21.68
N GLY A 383 15.35 -17.46 22.36
CA GLY A 383 15.95 -18.69 22.88
C GLY A 383 16.94 -19.33 21.90
N GLU A 384 17.27 -20.60 22.13
CA GLU A 384 18.25 -21.36 21.37
C GLU A 384 17.67 -22.72 20.96
N ALA A 385 17.75 -23.06 19.66
CA ALA A 385 17.29 -24.33 19.08
C ALA A 385 15.89 -24.78 19.57
N ALA A 386 14.97 -23.83 19.72
CA ALA A 386 13.66 -24.06 20.33
C ALA A 386 12.55 -24.38 19.30
N TYR A 387 12.70 -23.91 18.07
CA TYR A 387 11.61 -23.92 17.07
C TYR A 387 11.98 -24.72 15.84
N ASP A 388 11.01 -25.53 15.38
CA ASP A 388 11.06 -26.23 14.09
C ASP A 388 10.80 -25.25 12.93
N PHE A 389 9.90 -24.29 13.18
CA PHE A 389 9.56 -23.26 12.23
C PHE A 389 9.50 -21.90 12.91
N ILE A 390 10.08 -20.89 12.26
CA ILE A 390 9.90 -19.49 12.64
C ILE A 390 9.31 -18.75 11.47
N ILE A 391 8.23 -18.00 11.69
CA ILE A 391 7.50 -17.26 10.66
C ILE A 391 7.73 -15.77 10.90
N LEU A 392 8.11 -15.04 9.84
CA LEU A 392 8.26 -13.58 9.78
C LEU A 392 7.31 -13.03 8.70
N PRO A 393 6.04 -12.81 9.03
CA PRO A 393 5.04 -12.41 8.04
C PRO A 393 4.92 -10.88 8.00
N GLN A 394 5.52 -10.24 7.00
CA GLN A 394 5.47 -8.78 6.80
C GLN A 394 5.93 -7.97 8.03
N VAL A 395 6.95 -8.46 8.71
CA VAL A 395 7.51 -7.83 9.91
C VAL A 395 8.90 -7.24 9.66
N LEU A 396 9.63 -7.75 8.67
CA LEU A 396 10.98 -7.27 8.39
C LEU A 396 10.97 -5.86 7.78
N ASN A 397 9.93 -5.53 7.03
CA ASN A 397 9.74 -4.21 6.42
C ASN A 397 9.48 -3.07 7.44
N VAL A 398 9.20 -3.37 8.72
CA VAL A 398 9.10 -2.36 9.78
C VAL A 398 10.43 -2.09 10.46
N LEU A 399 11.43 -2.94 10.21
CA LEU A 399 12.78 -2.80 10.75
C LEU A 399 13.64 -1.98 9.79
N ARG A 400 14.45 -1.07 10.32
CA ARG A 400 15.49 -0.41 9.51
C ARG A 400 16.56 -1.43 9.08
N PRO A 401 17.16 -1.26 7.90
CA PRO A 401 18.19 -2.17 7.39
C PRO A 401 19.30 -2.48 8.41
N GLU A 402 19.69 -1.49 9.21
CA GLU A 402 20.75 -1.61 10.23
C GLU A 402 20.38 -2.57 11.37
N SER A 403 19.09 -2.80 11.61
CA SER A 403 18.58 -3.70 12.65
C SER A 403 18.40 -5.14 12.19
N LEU A 404 18.37 -5.38 10.88
CA LEU A 404 18.10 -6.69 10.31
C LEU A 404 19.17 -7.75 10.63
N PRO A 405 20.49 -7.44 10.61
CA PRO A 405 21.52 -8.42 10.97
C PRO A 405 21.35 -8.98 12.40
N ASP A 406 20.94 -8.12 13.36
CA ASP A 406 20.66 -8.55 14.73
C ASP A 406 19.40 -9.43 14.79
N MET A 407 18.36 -9.05 14.13
CA MET A 407 17.12 -9.83 14.04
C MET A 407 17.40 -11.22 13.47
N PHE A 408 18.11 -11.32 12.35
CA PHE A 408 18.44 -12.62 11.74
C PHE A 408 19.33 -13.48 12.64
N ARG A 409 20.28 -12.89 13.39
CA ARG A 409 21.08 -13.64 14.40
C ARG A 409 20.21 -14.25 15.48
N ARG A 410 19.27 -13.49 16.06
CA ARG A 410 18.35 -13.97 17.10
C ARG A 410 17.44 -15.08 16.58
N VAL A 411 16.91 -14.93 15.38
CA VAL A 411 16.05 -15.92 14.71
C VAL A 411 16.84 -17.20 14.39
N ALA A 412 18.02 -17.09 13.79
CA ALA A 412 18.85 -18.25 13.44
C ALA A 412 19.31 -19.05 14.68
N ARG A 413 19.56 -18.37 15.83
CA ARG A 413 19.87 -19.04 17.09
C ARG A 413 18.67 -19.80 17.64
N ALA A 414 17.47 -19.22 17.55
CA ALA A 414 16.24 -19.84 18.06
C ALA A 414 15.76 -21.02 17.20
N LEU A 415 16.17 -21.06 15.92
CA LEU A 415 15.81 -22.12 14.99
C LEU A 415 16.60 -23.40 15.26
N LYS A 416 15.94 -24.56 15.32
CA LYS A 416 16.57 -25.89 15.45
C LYS A 416 17.54 -26.13 14.28
N PRO A 417 18.54 -27.05 14.42
CA PRO A 417 19.52 -27.31 13.36
C PRO A 417 18.89 -27.66 12.00
N ASP A 418 17.78 -28.35 12.00
CA ASP A 418 17.01 -28.77 10.83
C ASP A 418 15.74 -27.91 10.61
N GLY A 419 15.60 -26.81 11.35
CA GLY A 419 14.45 -25.92 11.30
C GLY A 419 14.39 -25.11 10.00
N ILE A 420 13.20 -24.59 9.66
CA ILE A 420 12.93 -23.78 8.48
C ILE A 420 12.44 -22.39 8.93
N LEU A 421 13.12 -21.35 8.45
CA LEU A 421 12.67 -19.98 8.54
C LEU A 421 11.71 -19.69 7.38
N VAL A 422 10.56 -19.10 7.70
CA VAL A 422 9.47 -18.79 6.76
C VAL A 422 9.27 -17.29 6.73
N ILE A 423 9.67 -16.63 5.67
CA ILE A 423 9.50 -15.19 5.47
C ILE A 423 8.41 -14.98 4.42
N ALA A 424 7.40 -14.18 4.73
CA ALA A 424 6.38 -13.79 3.79
C ALA A 424 6.40 -12.28 3.64
N GLU A 425 6.95 -11.78 2.54
CA GLU A 425 7.25 -10.36 2.37
C GLU A 425 7.05 -9.86 0.93
N TYR A 426 6.97 -8.54 0.81
CA TYR A 426 7.11 -7.85 -0.46
C TYR A 426 8.59 -7.72 -0.81
N VAL A 427 9.05 -8.46 -1.81
CA VAL A 427 10.46 -8.50 -2.22
C VAL A 427 10.64 -7.69 -3.50
N LEU A 428 11.66 -6.85 -3.58
CA LEU A 428 12.00 -6.10 -4.79
C LEU A 428 12.88 -6.94 -5.72
N ASN A 429 12.83 -6.61 -7.00
CA ASN A 429 13.84 -7.14 -7.94
C ASN A 429 15.21 -6.49 -7.66
N GLU A 430 16.28 -7.07 -8.27
CA GLU A 430 17.67 -6.64 -8.02
C GLU A 430 17.97 -5.20 -8.43
N ARG A 431 17.20 -4.64 -9.34
CA ARG A 431 17.33 -3.25 -9.79
C ARG A 431 16.51 -2.28 -8.96
N ARG A 432 15.66 -2.79 -8.06
CA ARG A 432 14.73 -2.01 -7.24
C ARG A 432 13.77 -1.14 -8.08
N ASP A 433 13.45 -1.58 -9.29
CA ASP A 433 12.51 -0.92 -10.22
C ASP A 433 11.19 -1.70 -10.39
N GLY A 434 10.88 -2.61 -9.47
CA GLY A 434 9.64 -3.38 -9.43
C GLY A 434 9.64 -4.53 -8.43
N PRO A 435 8.52 -5.20 -8.29
CA PRO A 435 7.20 -4.94 -8.87
C PRO A 435 6.53 -3.66 -8.36
N LEU A 436 5.67 -3.03 -9.18
CA LEU A 436 5.06 -1.74 -8.85
C LEU A 436 4.26 -1.75 -7.54
N ASP A 437 3.47 -2.79 -7.28
CA ASP A 437 2.68 -2.90 -6.04
C ASP A 437 3.58 -3.01 -4.80
N HIS A 438 4.75 -3.67 -4.92
CA HIS A 438 5.75 -3.72 -3.86
C HIS A 438 6.37 -2.34 -3.62
N LEU A 439 6.69 -1.61 -4.68
CA LEU A 439 7.21 -0.24 -4.56
C LEU A 439 6.21 0.73 -3.91
N TYR A 440 4.91 0.64 -4.22
CA TYR A 440 3.91 1.42 -3.49
C TYR A 440 3.85 1.05 -2.01
N PHE A 441 4.03 -0.22 -1.68
CA PHE A 441 4.09 -0.64 -0.29
C PHE A 441 5.35 -0.10 0.40
N GLY A 442 6.52 -0.19 -0.23
CA GLY A 442 7.78 0.39 0.25
C GLY A 442 7.70 1.90 0.46
N PHE A 443 7.06 2.62 -0.47
CA PHE A 443 6.83 4.05 -0.34
C PHE A 443 5.99 4.41 0.90
N ARG A 444 4.97 3.59 1.24
CA ARG A 444 4.21 3.77 2.49
C ARG A 444 5.06 3.49 3.73
N ARG A 445 5.96 2.50 3.66
CA ARG A 445 6.93 2.26 4.76
C ARG A 445 7.84 3.47 4.96
N PHE A 446 8.27 4.11 3.87
CA PHE A 446 8.99 5.38 3.95
C PHE A 446 8.15 6.46 4.63
N LEU A 447 6.90 6.69 4.19
CA LEU A 447 6.00 7.71 4.77
C LEU A 447 5.75 7.52 6.27
N THR A 448 5.80 6.30 6.78
CA THR A 448 5.56 5.95 8.18
C THR A 448 6.85 5.82 9.00
N ASN A 449 7.98 6.23 8.46
CA ASN A 449 9.31 6.09 9.09
C ASN A 449 9.67 4.66 9.51
N GLU A 450 9.06 3.66 8.88
CA GLU A 450 9.38 2.25 9.10
C GLU A 450 10.64 1.84 8.32
N GLY A 451 10.81 0.55 8.08
CA GLY A 451 11.96 0.01 7.38
C GLY A 451 11.95 0.24 5.87
N ASP A 452 12.52 -0.69 5.16
CA ASP A 452 12.61 -0.71 3.70
C ASP A 452 12.27 -2.11 3.19
N LEU A 453 12.02 -2.24 1.89
CA LEU A 453 11.92 -3.52 1.22
C LEU A 453 13.29 -3.96 0.72
N LEU A 454 13.52 -5.26 0.76
CA LEU A 454 14.78 -5.85 0.29
C LEU A 454 14.58 -6.58 -1.03
N SER A 455 15.66 -6.71 -1.79
CA SER A 455 15.75 -7.62 -2.95
C SER A 455 16.07 -9.06 -2.50
N HIS A 456 16.00 -9.99 -3.44
CA HIS A 456 16.38 -11.37 -3.17
C HIS A 456 17.86 -11.51 -2.77
N SER A 457 18.76 -10.77 -3.41
CA SER A 457 20.20 -10.81 -3.09
C SER A 457 20.48 -10.21 -1.71
N GLU A 458 19.78 -9.14 -1.30
CA GLU A 458 19.91 -8.55 0.02
C GLU A 458 19.42 -9.54 1.11
N TYR A 459 18.31 -10.24 0.90
CA TYR A 459 17.88 -11.33 1.80
C TYR A 459 18.88 -12.47 1.83
N ALA A 460 19.37 -12.92 0.69
CA ALA A 460 20.33 -14.02 0.60
C ALA A 460 21.63 -13.71 1.36
N ALA A 461 22.13 -12.47 1.27
CA ALA A 461 23.31 -12.03 2.02
C ALA A 461 23.06 -12.09 3.54
N LEU A 462 21.98 -11.48 4.04
CA LEU A 462 21.63 -11.47 5.47
C LEU A 462 21.44 -12.89 6.03
N LEU A 463 20.82 -13.79 5.25
CA LEU A 463 20.60 -15.18 5.66
C LEU A 463 21.89 -15.99 5.66
N SER A 464 22.76 -15.77 4.68
CA SER A 464 24.08 -16.41 4.58
C SER A 464 24.98 -16.04 5.77
N ASP A 465 24.97 -14.77 6.19
CA ASP A 465 25.75 -14.27 7.33
C ASP A 465 25.40 -14.97 8.65
N VAL A 466 24.22 -15.57 8.76
CA VAL A 466 23.78 -16.32 9.94
C VAL A 466 23.70 -17.83 9.70
N GLY A 467 24.29 -18.32 8.59
CA GLY A 467 24.40 -19.75 8.27
C GLY A 467 23.13 -20.39 7.70
N LEU A 468 22.13 -19.60 7.27
CA LEU A 468 20.93 -20.07 6.59
C LEU A 468 21.13 -20.00 5.05
N THR A 469 21.95 -20.91 4.53
CA THR A 469 22.47 -20.87 3.15
C THR A 469 21.58 -21.61 2.14
N ALA A 470 20.69 -22.52 2.59
CA ALA A 470 19.66 -23.11 1.74
C ALA A 470 18.46 -22.16 1.66
N THR A 471 18.20 -21.62 0.49
CA THR A 471 17.09 -20.67 0.28
C THR A 471 16.25 -21.02 -0.94
N VAL A 472 14.94 -20.80 -0.84
CA VAL A 472 13.98 -20.92 -1.93
C VAL A 472 12.99 -19.76 -1.85
N CYS A 473 12.73 -19.12 -2.99
CA CYS A 473 11.70 -18.09 -3.09
C CYS A 473 10.56 -18.59 -3.99
N LEU A 474 9.33 -18.53 -3.50
CA LEU A 474 8.13 -19.00 -4.18
C LEU A 474 7.11 -17.86 -4.30
N PRO A 475 6.63 -17.52 -5.51
CA PRO A 475 5.72 -16.39 -5.69
C PRO A 475 4.32 -16.72 -5.15
N LEU A 476 3.85 -15.91 -4.22
CA LEU A 476 2.44 -15.84 -3.82
C LEU A 476 1.72 -14.75 -4.63
N PRO A 477 0.39 -14.74 -4.69
CA PRO A 477 -0.37 -13.78 -5.50
C PRO A 477 -0.06 -12.29 -5.25
N THR A 478 0.33 -11.91 -4.03
CA THR A 478 0.55 -10.51 -3.66
C THR A 478 1.90 -10.25 -2.96
N GLN A 479 2.66 -11.28 -2.70
CA GLN A 479 3.95 -11.22 -1.97
C GLN A 479 4.75 -12.47 -2.28
N GLU A 480 5.93 -12.61 -1.70
CA GLU A 480 6.77 -13.78 -1.88
C GLU A 480 6.90 -14.59 -0.59
N LEU A 481 7.00 -15.91 -0.73
CA LEU A 481 7.34 -16.85 0.32
C LEU A 481 8.81 -17.21 0.19
N LEU A 482 9.66 -16.60 1.01
CA LEU A 482 11.08 -16.93 1.09
C LEU A 482 11.29 -17.92 2.23
N LEU A 483 11.80 -19.09 1.91
CA LEU A 483 12.15 -20.14 2.84
C LEU A 483 13.66 -20.22 2.99
N ALA A 484 14.15 -20.34 4.20
CA ALA A 484 15.58 -20.43 4.49
C ALA A 484 15.88 -21.49 5.56
N ALA A 485 16.98 -22.19 5.39
CA ALA A 485 17.46 -23.21 6.33
C ALA A 485 18.97 -23.37 6.26
N ARG A 486 19.54 -24.13 7.20
CA ARG A 486 20.94 -24.52 7.13
C ARG A 486 21.19 -25.48 5.97
N SER A 487 22.42 -25.55 5.51
CA SER A 487 22.83 -26.50 4.45
C SER A 487 22.42 -27.94 4.79
N GLY A 488 21.90 -28.66 3.78
CA GLY A 488 21.45 -30.04 3.93
C GLY A 488 19.99 -30.21 4.34
N VAL A 489 19.29 -29.14 4.72
CA VAL A 489 17.83 -29.19 4.97
C VAL A 489 17.07 -29.08 3.63
N THR A 490 16.14 -30.01 3.42
CA THR A 490 15.30 -30.01 2.21
C THR A 490 14.24 -28.91 2.31
N LEU A 491 14.16 -28.05 1.28
CA LEU A 491 13.12 -27.04 1.12
C LEU A 491 12.18 -27.40 -0.05
N PRO A 492 10.90 -26.99 0.00
CA PRO A 492 9.98 -27.19 -1.12
C PRO A 492 10.39 -26.32 -2.31
N THR A 493 10.32 -26.86 -3.52
CA THR A 493 10.70 -26.17 -4.77
C THR A 493 9.51 -25.58 -5.52
N GLN A 494 8.29 -25.86 -5.06
CA GLN A 494 7.04 -25.35 -5.64
C GLN A 494 5.96 -25.21 -4.57
N LEU A 495 5.04 -24.29 -4.80
CA LEU A 495 3.88 -24.12 -3.91
C LEU A 495 2.94 -25.29 -4.00
N ALA A 496 2.38 -25.70 -2.86
CA ALA A 496 1.26 -26.62 -2.81
C ALA A 496 0.07 -26.10 -3.66
N PRO A 497 -0.77 -26.98 -4.19
CA PRO A 497 -2.04 -26.58 -4.78
C PRO A 497 -2.85 -25.67 -3.82
N PRO A 498 -3.65 -24.73 -4.35
CA PRO A 498 -4.52 -23.94 -3.48
C PRO A 498 -5.37 -24.88 -2.60
N PRO A 499 -5.44 -24.62 -1.28
CA PRO A 499 -6.27 -25.43 -0.41
C PRO A 499 -7.73 -25.32 -0.86
N ARG A 500 -8.42 -26.46 -0.93
CA ARG A 500 -9.85 -26.48 -1.27
C ARG A 500 -10.60 -25.56 -0.32
N ALA A 501 -11.58 -24.79 -0.85
CA ALA A 501 -12.49 -24.04 0.00
C ALA A 501 -13.08 -25.01 1.03
N ALA A 502 -12.99 -24.67 2.31
CA ALA A 502 -13.68 -25.46 3.33
C ALA A 502 -15.18 -25.36 3.03
N ALA A 503 -15.82 -26.53 2.88
CA ALA A 503 -17.25 -26.65 2.70
C ALA A 503 -17.98 -26.10 3.94
#